data_40349cc6447dffe807e1f29eaa7a8758
#
_entry.id   40349cc6447dffe807e1f29eaa7a8758
#
_cell.length_a   1.000
_cell.length_b   1.000
_cell.length_c   1.000
_cell.angle_alpha   90.00
_cell.angle_beta   90.00
_cell.angle_gamma   90.00
#
_symmetry.space_group_name_H-M   'P 1'
#
loop_
_entity.id
_entity.type
_entity.pdbx_description
1 polymer ?
#
loop_
_entity_poly.entity_id
_entity_poly.type
_entity_poly.pdbx_seq_one_letter_code
_entity_poly.pdbx_strand_id
1 'polypeptide(L)'
;MVDFNFFIATFANIIFNSIIIMKNGKVKFFNESKGFGFIMDSETGKEYFVHASGLIDRIRENDEVTFDLTEGKKGLNAVNVKLV
;
A
#
# COMPACT_ATOMS: atom_id res chain seq x y z
N MET A 1 -19.60 21.07 16.72
CA MET A 1 -19.70 19.63 16.88
C MET A 1 -19.03 18.89 15.73
N VAL A 2 -19.44 19.21 14.54
CA VAL A 2 -18.82 18.59 13.37
C VAL A 2 -17.32 18.87 13.36
N ASP A 3 -16.95 20.10 13.64
CA ASP A 3 -15.53 20.47 13.64
C ASP A 3 -14.75 19.68 14.66
N PHE A 4 -15.36 19.48 15.80
CA PHE A 4 -14.71 18.72 16.85
C PHE A 4 -14.48 17.29 16.41
N ASN A 5 -15.51 16.68 15.83
CA ASN A 5 -15.39 15.33 15.34
C ASN A 5 -14.37 15.23 14.24
N PHE A 6 -14.39 16.21 13.36
CA PHE A 6 -13.44 16.24 12.27
C PHE A 6 -12.01 16.36 12.79
N PHE A 7 -11.82 17.20 13.77
CA PHE A 7 -10.50 17.40 14.34
C PHE A 7 -10.01 16.11 15.01
N ILE A 8 -10.87 15.46 15.75
CA ILE A 8 -10.53 14.21 16.41
C ILE A 8 -10.22 13.15 15.35
N ALA A 9 -11.01 13.09 14.31
CA ALA A 9 -10.79 12.12 13.26
C ALA A 9 -9.45 12.36 12.58
N THR A 10 -9.10 13.61 12.36
CA THR A 10 -7.83 13.93 11.73
C THR A 10 -6.67 13.50 12.61
N PHE A 11 -6.78 13.77 13.88
CA PHE A 11 -5.74 13.37 14.81
C PHE A 11 -5.63 11.86 14.89
N ALA A 12 -6.76 11.20 14.95
CA ALA A 12 -6.78 9.76 14.99
C ALA A 12 -6.19 9.17 13.71
N ASN A 13 -6.43 9.81 12.59
CA ASN A 13 -5.86 9.35 11.34
C ASN A 13 -4.34 9.36 11.35
N ILE A 14 -3.76 10.36 11.97
CA ILE A 14 -2.31 10.41 12.04
C ILE A 14 -1.79 9.21 12.81
N ILE A 15 -2.47 8.84 13.85
CA ILE A 15 -2.07 7.69 14.65
C ILE A 15 -2.38 6.39 13.92
N PHE A 16 -3.58 6.30 13.38
CA PHE A 16 -4.01 5.08 12.72
C PHE A 16 -3.35 4.85 11.39
N ASN A 17 -2.86 5.90 10.75
CA ASN A 17 -2.17 5.73 9.49
C ASN A 17 -0.98 4.79 9.60
N SER A 18 -0.35 4.76 10.76
CA SER A 18 0.75 3.83 10.94
C SER A 18 0.27 2.44 11.32
N ILE A 19 -1.04 2.26 11.53
CA ILE A 19 -1.58 0.98 11.96
C ILE A 19 -2.54 0.41 10.93
N ILE A 20 -3.43 1.26 10.39
CA ILE A 20 -4.56 0.80 9.60
C ILE A 20 -4.41 1.08 8.12
N ILE A 21 -3.36 1.76 7.75
CA ILE A 21 -3.20 2.20 6.37
C ILE A 21 -2.94 1.05 5.41
N MET A 22 -3.21 -0.16 5.84
CA MET A 22 -3.11 -1.31 4.96
C MET A 22 -4.20 -1.22 3.91
N LYS A 23 -3.78 -1.08 2.68
CA LYS A 23 -4.68 -1.05 1.56
C LYS A 23 -4.78 -2.41 0.93
N ASN A 24 -5.89 -2.66 0.29
CA ASN A 24 -6.08 -3.89 -0.47
C ASN A 24 -5.77 -3.62 -1.92
N GLY A 25 -5.08 -4.56 -2.54
CA GLY A 25 -4.75 -4.41 -3.93
C GLY A 25 -4.53 -5.74 -4.59
N LYS A 26 -4.18 -5.67 -5.86
CA LYS A 26 -3.89 -6.84 -6.66
C LYS A 26 -2.60 -6.60 -7.40
N VAL A 27 -1.75 -7.60 -7.43
CA VAL A 27 -0.47 -7.49 -8.11
C VAL A 27 -0.74 -7.46 -9.61
N LYS A 28 -0.37 -6.36 -10.25
CA LYS A 28 -0.53 -6.25 -11.68
C LYS A 28 0.54 -7.06 -12.39
N PHE A 29 1.77 -6.93 -11.95
CA PHE A 29 2.83 -7.84 -12.34
C PHE A 29 3.98 -7.69 -11.36
N PHE A 30 4.84 -8.68 -11.32
CA PHE A 30 6.04 -8.61 -10.51
C PHE A 30 7.15 -9.36 -11.22
N ASN A 31 8.30 -8.70 -11.38
CA ASN A 31 9.47 -9.29 -12.02
C ASN A 31 10.46 -9.69 -10.94
N GLU A 32 10.50 -10.98 -10.66
CA GLU A 32 11.37 -11.49 -9.61
C GLU A 32 12.85 -11.29 -9.93
N SER A 33 13.20 -11.39 -11.20
CA SER A 33 14.61 -11.23 -11.60
C SER A 33 15.11 -9.84 -11.32
N LYS A 34 14.28 -8.84 -11.55
CA LYS A 34 14.67 -7.45 -11.35
C LYS A 34 14.23 -6.92 -10.00
N GLY A 35 13.36 -7.63 -9.31
CA GLY A 35 12.95 -7.28 -7.95
C GLY A 35 11.99 -6.11 -7.87
N PHE A 36 11.11 -5.95 -8.83
CA PHE A 36 10.12 -4.87 -8.75
C PHE A 36 8.84 -5.25 -9.50
N GLY A 37 7.80 -4.52 -9.23
CA GLY A 37 6.53 -4.72 -9.89
C GLY A 37 5.58 -3.58 -9.57
N PHE A 38 4.31 -3.80 -9.89
CA PHE A 38 3.25 -2.83 -9.62
C PHE A 38 2.07 -3.51 -8.98
N ILE A 39 1.45 -2.80 -8.05
CA ILE A 39 0.25 -3.24 -7.37
C ILE A 39 -0.84 -2.24 -7.68
N MET A 40 -2.01 -2.73 -8.04
CA MET A 40 -3.15 -1.87 -8.30
C MET A 40 -4.04 -1.83 -7.07
N ASP A 41 -4.33 -0.61 -6.62
CA ASP A 41 -5.23 -0.41 -5.48
C ASP A 41 -6.63 -0.82 -5.89
N SER A 42 -7.24 -1.71 -5.12
CA SER A 42 -8.58 -2.21 -5.45
C SER A 42 -9.65 -1.15 -5.34
N GLU A 43 -9.42 -0.13 -4.52
CA GLU A 43 -10.43 0.91 -4.29
C GLU A 43 -10.37 2.01 -5.33
N THR A 44 -9.18 2.43 -5.71
CA THR A 44 -9.02 3.59 -6.57
C THR A 44 -8.56 3.25 -7.98
N GLY A 45 -8.05 2.04 -8.18
CA GLY A 45 -7.50 1.65 -9.46
C GLY A 45 -6.14 2.23 -9.76
N LYS A 46 -5.56 2.93 -8.83
CA LYS A 46 -4.21 3.49 -9.01
C LYS A 46 -3.16 2.41 -8.88
N GLU A 47 -2.08 2.58 -9.60
CA GLU A 47 -0.97 1.63 -9.58
C GLU A 47 0.17 2.21 -8.78
N TYR A 48 0.78 1.37 -7.97
CA TYR A 48 1.90 1.78 -7.14
C TYR A 48 3.07 0.85 -7.38
N PHE A 49 4.24 1.44 -7.41
CA PHE A 49 5.48 0.69 -7.57
C PHE A 49 5.79 -0.08 -6.28
N VAL A 50 6.26 -1.31 -6.44
CA VAL A 50 6.70 -2.12 -5.32
C VAL A 50 8.07 -2.69 -5.64
N HIS A 51 8.97 -2.60 -4.66
CA HIS A 51 10.29 -3.18 -4.76
C HIS A 51 10.35 -4.42 -3.88
N ALA A 52 11.20 -5.37 -4.26
CA ALA A 52 11.31 -6.62 -3.52
C ALA A 52 11.59 -6.38 -2.04
N SER A 53 12.32 -5.34 -1.70
CA SER A 53 12.61 -5.03 -0.30
C SER A 53 11.38 -4.62 0.48
N GLY A 54 10.29 -4.26 -0.19
CA GLY A 54 9.06 -3.91 0.48
C GLY A 54 8.10 -5.08 0.64
N LEU A 55 8.50 -6.27 0.28
CA LEU A 55 7.65 -7.45 0.37
C LEU A 55 7.84 -8.14 1.71
N ILE A 56 6.73 -8.51 2.33
CA ILE A 56 6.75 -9.42 3.46
C ILE A 56 6.62 -10.84 2.95
N ASP A 57 5.72 -11.04 2.01
CA ASP A 57 5.50 -12.33 1.39
C ASP A 57 5.91 -12.28 -0.08
N ARG A 58 6.23 -13.43 -0.63
CA ARG A 58 6.49 -13.55 -2.05
C ARG A 58 5.16 -13.41 -2.79
N ILE A 59 5.15 -12.55 -3.80
CA ILE A 59 3.94 -12.28 -4.55
C ILE A 59 4.12 -12.63 -6.02
N ARG A 60 2.99 -12.82 -6.69
CA ARG A 60 2.96 -13.11 -8.10
C ARG A 60 1.87 -12.29 -8.76
N GLU A 61 1.89 -12.28 -10.08
CA GLU A 61 0.86 -11.60 -10.86
C GLU A 61 -0.53 -12.10 -10.45
N ASN A 62 -1.44 -11.17 -10.28
CA ASN A 62 -2.84 -11.42 -9.93
C ASN A 62 -3.07 -11.83 -8.49
N ASP A 63 -2.05 -11.88 -7.66
CA ASP A 63 -2.25 -12.15 -6.23
C ASP A 63 -2.94 -10.98 -5.56
N GLU A 64 -3.84 -11.29 -4.64
CA GLU A 64 -4.44 -10.27 -3.80
C GLU A 64 -3.56 -10.04 -2.60
N VAL A 65 -3.29 -8.78 -2.32
CA VAL A 65 -2.33 -8.41 -1.29
C VAL A 65 -2.87 -7.24 -0.48
N THR A 66 -2.29 -7.09 0.70
CA THR A 66 -2.43 -5.85 1.47
C THR A 66 -1.09 -5.17 1.49
N PHE A 67 -1.10 -3.85 1.53
CA PHE A 67 0.12 -3.09 1.47
C PHE A 67 -0.05 -1.72 2.11
N ASP A 68 1.07 -1.12 2.47
CA ASP A 68 1.13 0.26 2.95
C ASP A 68 1.78 1.10 1.87
N LEU A 69 1.59 2.40 1.96
CA LEU A 69 2.24 3.34 1.05
C LEU A 69 3.26 4.16 1.80
N THR A 70 4.36 4.42 1.14
CA THR A 70 5.38 5.30 1.67
C THR A 70 5.92 6.16 0.54
N GLU A 71 6.41 7.34 0.88
CA GLU A 71 6.96 8.23 -0.12
C GLU A 71 8.34 7.74 -0.54
N GLY A 72 8.53 7.63 -1.84
CA GLY A 72 9.82 7.32 -2.42
C GLY A 72 10.29 8.50 -3.26
N LYS A 73 11.42 8.31 -3.90
CA LYS A 73 12.01 9.38 -4.69
C LYS A 73 11.15 9.79 -5.88
N LYS A 74 10.36 8.87 -6.39
CA LYS A 74 9.55 9.10 -7.58
C LYS A 74 8.06 9.06 -7.29
N GLY A 75 7.68 9.14 -6.03
CA GLY A 75 6.28 9.10 -5.65
C GLY A 75 6.02 8.02 -4.63
N LEU A 76 4.77 7.61 -4.51
CA LEU A 76 4.39 6.63 -3.51
C LEU A 76 4.79 5.24 -3.93
N ASN A 77 5.34 4.49 -3.00
CA ASN A 77 5.71 3.10 -3.19
C ASN A 77 4.91 2.22 -2.24
N ALA A 78 4.60 1.01 -2.69
CA ALA A 78 3.98 0.02 -1.83
C ALA A 78 5.05 -0.68 -1.00
N VAL A 79 4.78 -0.82 0.28
CA VAL A 79 5.69 -1.51 1.20
C VAL A 79 4.87 -2.40 2.10
N ASN A 80 5.55 -3.26 2.85
CA ASN A 80 4.89 -4.19 3.76
C ASN A 80 3.84 -5.01 3.04
N VAL A 81 4.15 -5.42 1.83
CA VAL A 81 3.21 -6.14 0.97
C VAL A 81 3.15 -7.59 1.43
N LYS A 82 1.94 -8.06 1.68
CA LYS A 82 1.77 -9.46 2.03
C LYS A 82 0.48 -9.98 1.42
N LEU A 83 0.44 -11.29 1.30
CA LEU A 83 -0.72 -11.96 0.75
C LEU A 83 -1.90 -11.85 1.70
N VAL A 84 -3.08 -11.76 1.11
CA VAL A 84 -4.31 -11.73 1.90
C VAL A 84 -4.56 -13.09 2.52
#